data_cd74a32696bb9c41998c9f049c3f3253
#
_entry.id   cd74a32696bb9c41998c9f049c3f3253
#
_cell.length_a   1.000
_cell.length_b   1.000
_cell.length_c   1.000
_cell.angle_alpha   90.00
_cell.angle_beta   90.00
_cell.angle_gamma   90.00
#
_symmetry.space_group_name_H-M   'P 1'
#
loop_
_entity.id
_entity.type
_entity.pdbx_description
1 polymer ?
#
loop_
_entity_poly.entity_id
_entity_poly.type
_entity_poly.pdbx_seq_one_letter_code
_entity_poly.pdbx_strand_id
1 'polypeptide(L)'
;MTASKKAQEFSQWASEKQREECPLSDLWISVKCGESDTTSGMAANPAVGNLMDKLEPLGVHLCFGETSELTGAEKVCATRGATKEASDKFLKTWNSYNDFILKEATDDLSESQPTACLLYTSPSPRDS
;
A
#
# COMPACT_ATOMS: atom_id res chain seq x y z
N MET A 1 -11.50 30.09 12.62
CA MET A 1 -12.62 29.12 12.36
C MET A 1 -12.27 27.85 13.08
N THR A 2 -13.16 27.26 13.87
CA THR A 2 -12.89 26.01 14.60
C THR A 2 -13.01 24.81 13.67
N ALA A 3 -12.24 23.74 13.94
CA ALA A 3 -12.28 22.49 13.16
C ALA A 3 -13.71 21.91 13.07
N SER A 4 -14.47 21.99 14.15
CA SER A 4 -15.87 21.57 14.20
C SER A 4 -16.76 22.30 13.17
N LYS A 5 -16.58 23.61 13.01
CA LYS A 5 -17.36 24.37 12.03
C LYS A 5 -17.01 23.96 10.59
N LYS A 6 -15.73 23.69 10.32
CA LYS A 6 -15.31 23.17 9.00
C LYS A 6 -15.86 21.77 8.71
N ALA A 7 -15.84 20.89 9.68
CA ALA A 7 -16.42 19.56 9.54
C ALA A 7 -17.92 19.62 9.22
N GLN A 8 -18.65 20.54 9.85
CA GLN A 8 -20.07 20.75 9.59
C GLN A 8 -20.32 21.28 8.16
N GLU A 9 -19.52 22.24 7.69
CA GLU A 9 -19.59 22.75 6.32
C GLU A 9 -19.35 21.63 5.30
N PHE A 10 -18.35 20.76 5.52
CA PHE A 10 -18.08 19.61 4.65
C PHE A 10 -19.21 18.58 4.67
N SER A 11 -19.77 18.29 5.84
CA SER A 11 -20.91 17.37 5.95
C SER A 11 -22.12 17.89 5.19
N GLN A 12 -22.41 19.18 5.30
CA GLN A 12 -23.50 19.80 4.55
C GLN A 12 -23.22 19.74 3.04
N TRP A 13 -22.03 20.13 2.59
CA TRP A 13 -21.65 20.07 1.18
C TRP A 13 -21.78 18.64 0.62
N ALA A 14 -21.33 17.63 1.38
CA ALA A 14 -21.41 16.23 0.96
C ALA A 14 -22.89 15.75 0.85
N SER A 15 -23.76 16.21 1.76
CA SER A 15 -25.18 15.81 1.76
C SER A 15 -25.97 16.36 0.55
N GLU A 16 -25.47 17.40 -0.08
CA GLU A 16 -26.07 18.00 -1.28
C GLU A 16 -25.67 17.27 -2.58
N LYS A 17 -24.69 16.34 -2.52
CA LYS A 17 -24.23 15.60 -3.70
C LYS A 17 -25.20 14.45 -4.02
N GLN A 18 -25.45 14.29 -5.30
CA GLN A 18 -26.22 13.14 -5.83
C GLN A 18 -25.25 12.02 -6.19
N ARG A 19 -25.69 10.78 -5.96
CA ARG A 19 -24.95 9.60 -6.42
C ARG A 19 -25.27 9.38 -7.89
N GLU A 20 -24.24 9.02 -8.65
CA GLU A 20 -24.34 8.64 -10.05
C GLU A 20 -23.66 7.30 -10.27
N GLU A 21 -24.02 6.61 -11.33
CA GLU A 21 -23.35 5.39 -11.75
C GLU A 21 -21.96 5.74 -12.30
N CYS A 22 -20.94 5.00 -11.85
CA CYS A 22 -19.58 5.12 -12.35
C CYS A 22 -18.97 3.72 -12.52
N PRO A 23 -18.06 3.55 -13.47
CA PRO A 23 -17.34 2.28 -13.62
C PRO A 23 -16.39 2.04 -12.45
N LEU A 24 -16.08 0.77 -12.18
CA LEU A 24 -15.12 0.40 -11.14
C LEU A 24 -13.70 0.95 -11.41
N SER A 25 -13.38 1.23 -12.68
CA SER A 25 -12.12 1.88 -13.07
C SER A 25 -11.93 3.30 -12.51
N ASP A 26 -13.00 3.94 -12.03
CA ASP A 26 -12.89 5.26 -11.38
C ASP A 26 -12.53 5.13 -9.89
N LEU A 27 -12.56 3.90 -9.36
CA LEU A 27 -12.25 3.65 -7.95
C LEU A 27 -10.75 3.59 -7.72
N TRP A 28 -10.31 4.32 -6.71
CA TRP A 28 -8.93 4.30 -6.20
C TRP A 28 -8.94 3.77 -4.78
N ILE A 29 -8.16 2.73 -4.54
CA ILE A 29 -7.99 2.13 -3.21
C ILE A 29 -6.52 2.24 -2.82
N SER A 30 -6.25 2.93 -1.74
CA SER A 30 -4.95 2.98 -1.10
C SER A 30 -4.96 2.10 0.15
N VAL A 31 -3.95 1.27 0.26
CA VAL A 31 -3.73 0.46 1.46
C VAL A 31 -2.49 0.93 2.20
N LYS A 32 -2.57 0.87 3.51
CA LYS A 32 -1.49 1.21 4.42
C LYS A 32 -1.58 0.31 5.64
N CYS A 33 -0.46 -0.16 6.11
CA CYS A 33 -0.43 -0.90 7.36
C CYS A 33 -0.70 0.06 8.53
N GLY A 34 -1.38 -0.43 9.56
CA GLY A 34 -1.64 0.36 10.76
C GLY A 34 -0.59 0.10 11.81
N GLU A 35 -0.64 -1.07 12.42
CA GLU A 35 0.31 -1.52 13.42
C GLU A 35 0.74 -2.95 13.10
N SER A 36 2.05 -3.17 13.17
CA SER A 36 2.63 -4.46 12.78
C SER A 36 2.51 -5.46 13.92
N ASP A 37 1.60 -6.40 13.78
CA ASP A 37 1.46 -7.52 14.70
C ASP A 37 1.24 -8.85 13.96
N THR A 38 1.25 -9.94 14.70
CA THR A 38 1.06 -11.28 14.14
C THR A 38 -0.31 -11.44 13.46
N THR A 39 -1.35 -10.75 13.95
CA THR A 39 -2.69 -10.85 13.36
C THR A 39 -2.80 -10.12 12.03
N SER A 40 -2.04 -9.03 11.85
CA SER A 40 -1.92 -8.35 10.57
C SER A 40 -1.43 -9.32 9.50
N GLY A 41 -0.39 -10.08 9.82
CA GLY A 41 0.18 -11.02 8.87
C GLY A 41 -0.64 -12.27 8.62
N MET A 42 -1.19 -12.83 9.66
CA MET A 42 -1.96 -14.08 9.54
C MET A 42 -3.34 -13.88 8.92
N ALA A 43 -3.93 -12.71 9.05
CA ALA A 43 -5.31 -12.47 8.65
C ALA A 43 -5.51 -11.22 7.80
N ALA A 44 -5.14 -10.03 8.28
CA ALA A 44 -5.49 -8.78 7.63
C ALA A 44 -4.78 -8.61 6.28
N ASN A 45 -3.46 -8.81 6.22
CA ASN A 45 -2.69 -8.64 4.98
C ASN A 45 -3.07 -9.66 3.90
N PRO A 46 -3.23 -10.97 4.19
CA PRO A 46 -3.75 -11.92 3.21
C PRO A 46 -5.15 -11.58 2.71
N ALA A 47 -6.03 -11.10 3.60
CA ALA A 47 -7.38 -10.67 3.19
C ALA A 47 -7.34 -9.46 2.26
N VAL A 48 -6.50 -8.47 2.57
CA VAL A 48 -6.29 -7.29 1.70
C VAL A 48 -5.66 -7.72 0.37
N GLY A 49 -4.66 -8.59 0.38
CA GLY A 49 -4.06 -9.13 -0.85
C GLY A 49 -5.09 -9.83 -1.74
N ASN A 50 -5.95 -10.66 -1.16
CA ASN A 50 -7.04 -11.32 -1.89
C ASN A 50 -8.06 -10.31 -2.46
N LEU A 51 -8.35 -9.23 -1.73
CA LEU A 51 -9.19 -8.14 -2.23
C LEU A 51 -8.55 -7.48 -3.46
N MET A 52 -7.27 -7.16 -3.38
CA MET A 52 -6.51 -6.55 -4.48
C MET A 52 -6.53 -7.45 -5.73
N ASP A 53 -6.26 -8.74 -5.58
CA ASP A 53 -6.30 -9.72 -6.67
C ASP A 53 -7.66 -9.82 -7.37
N LYS A 54 -8.74 -9.52 -6.66
CA LYS A 54 -10.10 -9.51 -7.23
C LYS A 54 -10.46 -8.20 -7.91
N LEU A 55 -9.90 -7.10 -7.46
CA LEU A 55 -10.25 -5.77 -7.95
C LEU A 55 -9.38 -5.32 -9.14
N GLU A 56 -8.14 -5.77 -9.19
CA GLU A 56 -7.22 -5.43 -10.29
C GLU A 56 -7.79 -5.78 -11.67
N PRO A 57 -8.33 -6.99 -11.92
CA PRO A 57 -8.91 -7.33 -13.22
C PRO A 57 -10.15 -6.50 -13.60
N LEU A 58 -10.76 -5.83 -12.63
CA LEU A 58 -11.91 -4.94 -12.84
C LEU A 58 -11.49 -3.51 -13.16
N GLY A 59 -10.19 -3.25 -13.28
CA GLY A 59 -9.64 -1.95 -13.61
C GLY A 59 -9.55 -0.96 -12.46
N VAL A 60 -9.76 -1.41 -11.21
CA VAL A 60 -9.61 -0.56 -10.02
C VAL A 60 -8.15 -0.13 -9.86
N HIS A 61 -7.94 1.14 -9.58
CA HIS A 61 -6.61 1.65 -9.28
C HIS A 61 -6.20 1.31 -7.85
N LEU A 62 -5.14 0.53 -7.72
CA LEU A 62 -4.63 0.05 -6.43
C LEU A 62 -3.28 0.68 -6.15
N CYS A 63 -3.11 1.22 -4.94
CA CYS A 63 -1.83 1.77 -4.51
C CYS A 63 -1.56 1.44 -3.04
N PHE A 64 -0.30 1.43 -2.69
CA PHE A 64 0.16 1.29 -1.31
C PHE A 64 1.25 2.32 -1.01
N GLY A 65 1.32 2.75 0.23
CA GLY A 65 2.33 3.65 0.73
C GLY A 65 3.50 2.92 1.39
N GLU A 66 4.42 3.69 1.96
CA GLU A 66 5.49 3.20 2.83
C GLU A 66 6.46 2.22 2.15
N THR A 67 7.17 2.73 1.14
CA THR A 67 8.18 1.97 0.40
C THR A 67 9.26 1.32 1.29
N SER A 68 9.57 1.93 2.46
CA SER A 68 10.50 1.37 3.44
C SER A 68 10.08 0.01 4.00
N GLU A 69 8.78 -0.26 4.09
CA GLU A 69 8.26 -1.54 4.57
C GLU A 69 8.50 -2.70 3.61
N LEU A 70 8.93 -2.43 2.39
CA LEU A 70 9.32 -3.42 1.39
C LEU A 70 10.79 -3.85 1.51
N THR A 71 11.53 -3.28 2.45
CA THR A 71 12.93 -3.64 2.68
C THR A 71 13.06 -5.11 3.05
N GLY A 72 13.90 -5.83 2.29
CA GLY A 72 14.06 -7.28 2.38
C GLY A 72 13.12 -8.09 1.46
N ALA A 73 12.03 -7.50 0.97
CA ALA A 73 11.10 -8.10 0.02
C ALA A 73 11.16 -7.46 -1.38
N GLU A 74 12.02 -6.47 -1.60
CA GLU A 74 12.09 -5.68 -2.82
C GLU A 74 12.28 -6.53 -4.08
N LYS A 75 13.08 -7.59 -4.00
CA LYS A 75 13.32 -8.52 -5.12
C LYS A 75 12.09 -9.36 -5.42
N VAL A 76 11.41 -9.86 -4.39
CA VAL A 76 10.17 -10.63 -4.54
C VAL A 76 9.08 -9.74 -5.14
N CYS A 77 8.92 -8.51 -4.64
CA CYS A 77 7.96 -7.56 -5.21
C CYS A 77 8.28 -7.27 -6.69
N ALA A 78 9.55 -7.12 -7.04
CA ALA A 78 9.96 -6.88 -8.42
C ALA A 78 9.60 -8.04 -9.36
N THR A 79 9.61 -9.29 -8.90
CA THR A 79 9.21 -10.44 -9.75
C THR A 79 7.73 -10.42 -10.13
N ARG A 80 6.93 -9.62 -9.44
CA ARG A 80 5.48 -9.48 -9.68
C ARG A 80 5.12 -8.37 -10.66
N GLY A 81 6.10 -7.64 -11.17
CA GLY A 81 5.86 -6.63 -12.19
C GLY A 81 5.25 -7.24 -13.46
N ALA A 82 4.20 -6.62 -13.98
CA ALA A 82 3.54 -7.07 -15.20
C ALA A 82 4.46 -7.06 -16.42
N THR A 83 5.48 -6.19 -16.41
CA THR A 83 6.52 -6.13 -17.43
C THR A 83 7.89 -5.96 -16.80
N LYS A 84 8.95 -6.25 -17.56
CA LYS A 84 10.32 -6.04 -17.09
C LYS A 84 10.56 -4.56 -16.73
N GLU A 85 10.03 -3.65 -17.52
CA GLU A 85 10.15 -2.20 -17.30
C GLU A 85 9.49 -1.77 -15.99
N ALA A 86 8.33 -2.37 -15.65
CA ALA A 86 7.66 -2.12 -14.39
C ALA A 86 8.49 -2.62 -13.19
N SER A 87 9.07 -3.81 -13.31
CA SER A 87 9.97 -4.38 -12.29
C SER A 87 11.22 -3.53 -12.09
N ASP A 88 11.86 -3.12 -13.20
CA ASP A 88 13.06 -2.28 -13.17
C ASP A 88 12.74 -0.89 -12.57
N LYS A 89 11.58 -0.31 -12.91
CA LYS A 89 11.11 0.96 -12.33
C LYS A 89 10.85 0.83 -10.83
N PHE A 90 10.22 -0.25 -10.40
CA PHE A 90 9.97 -0.54 -9.00
C PHE A 90 11.29 -0.60 -8.21
N LEU A 91 12.25 -1.42 -8.65
CA LEU A 91 13.56 -1.52 -8.00
C LEU A 91 14.31 -0.20 -7.97
N LYS A 92 14.25 0.58 -9.05
CA LYS A 92 14.86 1.91 -9.08
C LYS A 92 14.22 2.84 -8.04
N THR A 93 12.91 2.81 -7.90
CA THR A 93 12.19 3.62 -6.90
C THR A 93 12.56 3.21 -5.49
N TRP A 94 12.58 1.90 -5.21
CA TRP A 94 12.97 1.37 -3.92
C TRP A 94 14.42 1.74 -3.57
N ASN A 95 15.38 1.51 -4.49
CA ASN A 95 16.79 1.87 -4.29
C ASN A 95 16.95 3.37 -4.00
N SER A 96 16.27 4.23 -4.77
CA SER A 96 16.35 5.68 -4.56
C SER A 96 15.85 6.10 -3.17
N TYR A 97 14.81 5.44 -2.68
CA TYR A 97 14.28 5.69 -1.34
C TYR A 97 15.21 5.13 -0.25
N ASN A 98 15.74 3.94 -0.45
CA ASN A 98 16.72 3.34 0.47
C ASN A 98 18.00 4.18 0.56
N ASP A 99 18.54 4.65 -0.57
CA ASP A 99 19.69 5.54 -0.60
C ASP A 99 19.42 6.86 0.14
N PHE A 100 18.20 7.41 0.00
CA PHE A 100 17.78 8.59 0.76
C PHE A 100 17.78 8.32 2.26
N ILE A 101 17.21 7.20 2.71
CA ILE A 101 17.18 6.82 4.14
C ILE A 101 18.60 6.66 4.68
N LEU A 102 19.46 5.90 4.00
CA LEU A 102 20.82 5.66 4.43
C LEU A 102 21.66 6.95 4.51
N LYS A 103 21.34 7.92 3.65
CA LYS A 103 22.03 9.21 3.64
C LYS A 103 21.56 10.15 4.75
N GLU A 104 20.25 10.20 5.01
CA GLU A 104 19.63 11.21 5.88
C GLU A 104 19.27 10.67 7.27
N ALA A 105 19.10 9.35 7.42
CA ALA A 105 18.77 8.71 8.68
C ALA A 105 20.00 8.20 9.41
N THR A 106 19.96 8.24 10.74
CA THR A 106 20.98 7.67 11.59
C THR A 106 20.77 6.18 11.86
N ASP A 107 19.58 5.66 11.58
CA ASP A 107 19.19 4.29 11.87
C ASP A 107 18.73 3.56 10.61
N ASP A 108 19.10 2.30 10.49
CA ASP A 108 18.59 1.39 9.48
C ASP A 108 17.15 0.98 9.84
N LEU A 109 16.20 1.40 9.03
CA LEU A 109 14.79 1.09 9.24
C LEU A 109 14.44 -0.39 9.04
N SER A 110 15.35 -1.20 8.47
CA SER A 110 15.17 -2.64 8.32
C SER A 110 15.06 -3.38 9.66
N GLU A 111 15.65 -2.82 10.72
CA GLU A 111 15.54 -3.37 12.07
C GLU A 111 14.36 -2.79 12.88
N SER A 112 13.94 -1.58 12.59
CA SER A 112 12.88 -0.88 13.33
C SER A 112 11.47 -1.20 12.85
N GLN A 113 11.33 -1.47 11.57
CA GLN A 113 10.11 -2.06 11.02
C GLN A 113 10.27 -3.57 11.04
N PRO A 114 9.34 -4.32 11.61
CA PRO A 114 9.43 -5.75 11.49
C PRO A 114 9.28 -6.10 10.00
N THR A 115 10.40 -6.18 9.31
CA THR A 115 10.52 -6.82 7.99
C THR A 115 9.81 -8.17 7.99
N ALA A 116 9.83 -8.81 9.16
CA ALA A 116 8.97 -9.92 9.48
C ALA A 116 7.48 -9.64 9.22
N CYS A 117 6.98 -8.43 9.38
CA CYS A 117 5.56 -8.17 9.13
C CYS A 117 5.21 -8.33 7.65
N LEU A 118 5.96 -7.78 6.74
CA LEU A 118 5.70 -7.91 5.30
C LEU A 118 6.20 -9.22 4.71
N LEU A 119 7.38 -9.69 5.09
CA LEU A 119 7.93 -10.97 4.61
C LEU A 119 7.20 -12.19 5.15
N TYR A 120 6.82 -12.17 6.43
CA TYR A 120 6.07 -13.26 7.04
C TYR A 120 4.56 -13.12 6.90
N THR A 121 4.09 -11.92 6.62
CA THR A 121 2.69 -11.57 6.83
C THR A 121 1.99 -11.08 5.58
N SER A 122 2.69 -10.94 4.47
CA SER A 122 2.11 -10.73 3.15
C SER A 122 2.50 -11.84 2.15
N PRO A 123 2.50 -13.13 2.51
CA PRO A 123 2.57 -14.14 1.48
C PRO A 123 1.29 -14.04 0.66
N SER A 124 1.43 -13.77 -0.62
CA SER A 124 0.32 -14.00 -1.52
C SER A 124 0.02 -15.50 -1.54
N PRO A 125 -1.25 -15.91 -1.56
CA PRO A 125 -1.62 -17.31 -1.75
C PRO A 125 -1.04 -17.95 -3.02
N ARG A 126 -0.47 -17.14 -3.90
CA ARG A 126 0.20 -17.60 -5.14
C ARG A 126 1.67 -17.97 -4.95
N ASP A 127 2.25 -17.68 -3.79
CA ASP A 127 3.66 -17.95 -3.49
C ASP A 127 3.85 -19.29 -2.75
N SER A 128 2.79 -20.09 -2.62
CA SER A 128 2.78 -21.44 -2.04
C SER A 128 2.65 -22.53 -3.11
#